data_0cde7476923bfc53094660b75c8f7b2a
#
_entry.id   0cde7476923bfc53094660b75c8f7b2a
#
_cell.length_a   1.000
_cell.length_b   1.000
_cell.length_c   1.000
_cell.angle_alpha   90.00
_cell.angle_beta   90.00
_cell.angle_gamma   90.00
#
_symmetry.space_group_name_H-M   'P 1'
#
loop_
_entity.id
_entity.type
_entity.pdbx_description
1 polymer ?
#
loop_
_entity_poly.entity_id
_entity_poly.type
_entity_poly.pdbx_seq_one_letter_code
_entity_poly.pdbx_strand_id
1 'polypeptide(L)'
;FQVDPPTLQPIRTLAPLLENVPPARLFDEVMKLLESGHGLACLQRLRHEGLHHGILPLLVTPVISEEAFITEALTRTDARVQQGKSVSPSFLFAALLWPQVRVRWQQLHAQGEHLVPALDQAISEVLDEQGTKLALHRRYQADMREIWMMQPRLEKRGRQSFTLVTQLRFRASYDFLLLRCTSNEV
;
A
#
# COMPACT_ATOMS: atom_id res chain seq x y z
N PHE A 1 22.20 -9.87 9.53
CA PHE A 1 21.65 -11.11 10.07
C PHE A 1 21.59 -12.14 8.94
N GLN A 2 22.26 -13.27 9.08
CA GLN A 2 22.21 -14.39 8.14
C GLN A 2 21.51 -15.56 8.82
N VAL A 3 20.49 -16.10 8.13
CA VAL A 3 19.81 -17.33 8.56
C VAL A 3 20.66 -18.49 8.05
N ASP A 4 20.92 -19.46 8.90
CA ASP A 4 21.70 -20.65 8.54
C ASP A 4 20.99 -21.50 7.46
N PRO A 5 21.73 -22.18 6.57
CA PRO A 5 21.13 -22.92 5.45
C PRO A 5 20.11 -23.99 5.88
N PRO A 6 20.29 -24.78 6.93
CA PRO A 6 19.29 -25.75 7.40
C PRO A 6 17.96 -25.10 7.79
N THR A 7 17.98 -23.90 8.35
CA THR A 7 16.77 -23.15 8.71
C THR A 7 16.11 -22.50 7.49
N LEU A 8 16.90 -22.09 6.48
CA LEU A 8 16.37 -21.50 5.23
C LEU A 8 15.69 -22.53 4.33
N GLN A 9 16.20 -23.76 4.29
CA GLN A 9 15.72 -24.78 3.37
C GLN A 9 14.22 -25.08 3.50
N PRO A 10 13.62 -25.26 4.69
CA PRO A 10 12.21 -25.55 4.85
C PRO A 10 11.30 -24.33 4.65
N ILE A 11 11.81 -23.10 4.68
CA ILE A 11 10.99 -21.89 4.62
C ILE A 11 10.14 -21.87 3.37
N ARG A 12 10.71 -22.11 2.20
CA ARG A 12 9.98 -22.10 0.92
C ARG A 12 8.93 -23.20 0.84
N THR A 13 9.25 -24.38 1.38
CA THR A 13 8.33 -25.53 1.36
C THR A 13 7.17 -25.32 2.33
N LEU A 14 7.41 -24.63 3.44
CA LEU A 14 6.40 -24.37 4.48
C LEU A 14 5.64 -23.04 4.29
N ALA A 15 6.04 -22.21 3.32
CA ALA A 15 5.38 -20.94 3.02
C ALA A 15 3.85 -21.02 2.89
N PRO A 16 3.25 -22.06 2.26
CA PRO A 16 1.80 -22.22 2.20
C PRO A 16 1.10 -22.32 3.55
N LEU A 17 1.81 -22.77 4.61
CA LEU A 17 1.24 -22.85 5.95
C LEU A 17 0.87 -21.48 6.56
N LEU A 18 1.42 -20.39 6.00
CA LEU A 18 1.07 -19.03 6.40
C LEU A 18 -0.40 -18.70 6.11
N GLU A 19 -1.02 -19.37 5.14
CA GLU A 19 -2.46 -19.22 4.85
C GLU A 19 -3.35 -19.68 6.02
N ASN A 20 -2.83 -20.52 6.91
CA ASN A 20 -3.55 -20.99 8.10
C ASN A 20 -3.38 -20.05 9.31
N VAL A 21 -2.56 -19.00 9.19
CA VAL A 21 -2.36 -18.02 10.28
C VAL A 21 -3.53 -17.04 10.29
N PRO A 22 -4.12 -16.74 11.47
CA PRO A 22 -5.18 -15.75 11.55
C PRO A 22 -4.78 -14.40 10.95
N PRO A 23 -5.61 -13.78 10.08
CA PRO A 23 -5.28 -12.53 9.39
C PRO A 23 -4.85 -11.40 10.33
N ALA A 24 -5.48 -11.27 11.51
CA ALA A 24 -5.10 -10.26 12.49
C ALA A 24 -3.64 -10.42 12.99
N ARG A 25 -3.19 -11.67 13.17
CA ARG A 25 -1.80 -11.95 13.57
C ARG A 25 -0.82 -11.63 12.43
N LEU A 26 -1.18 -11.97 11.21
CA LEU A 26 -0.38 -11.59 10.03
C LEU A 26 -0.28 -10.08 9.91
N PHE A 27 -1.38 -9.35 10.14
CA PHE A 27 -1.39 -7.90 10.15
C PHE A 27 -0.37 -7.32 11.14
N ASP A 28 -0.37 -7.80 12.38
CA ASP A 28 0.55 -7.33 13.41
C ASP A 28 2.03 -7.56 13.03
N GLU A 29 2.35 -8.73 12.48
CA GLU A 29 3.72 -9.03 12.04
C GLU A 29 4.14 -8.19 10.81
N VAL A 30 3.23 -7.96 9.88
CA VAL A 30 3.46 -7.07 8.74
C VAL A 30 3.72 -5.65 9.21
N MET A 31 2.93 -5.14 10.17
CA MET A 31 3.15 -3.81 10.73
C MET A 31 4.51 -3.68 11.39
N LYS A 32 4.92 -4.63 12.22
CA LYS A 32 6.27 -4.64 12.84
C LYS A 32 7.37 -4.60 11.79
N LEU A 33 7.21 -5.36 10.71
CA LEU A 33 8.15 -5.41 9.61
C LEU A 33 8.25 -4.07 8.89
N LEU A 34 7.11 -3.44 8.55
CA LEU A 34 7.06 -2.16 7.87
C LEU A 34 7.54 -0.98 8.73
N GLU A 35 7.36 -1.07 10.05
CA GLU A 35 7.78 -0.06 11.02
C GLU A 35 9.20 -0.30 11.58
N SER A 36 9.92 -1.29 11.06
CA SER A 36 11.28 -1.63 11.51
C SER A 36 12.36 -0.63 11.10
N GLY A 37 12.06 0.26 10.13
CA GLY A 37 13.07 1.11 9.47
C GLY A 37 13.90 0.38 8.41
N HIS A 38 13.49 -0.84 8.06
CA HIS A 38 14.07 -1.70 7.02
C HIS A 38 12.98 -2.40 6.19
N GLY A 39 11.80 -1.80 6.11
CA GLY A 39 10.61 -2.38 5.48
C GLY A 39 10.85 -2.78 4.02
N LEU A 40 11.51 -1.91 3.24
CA LEU A 40 11.85 -2.22 1.85
C LEU A 40 12.71 -3.48 1.72
N ALA A 41 13.80 -3.56 2.49
CA ALA A 41 14.71 -4.71 2.44
C ALA A 41 14.00 -6.00 2.93
N CYS A 42 13.15 -5.90 3.94
CA CYS A 42 12.36 -7.01 4.45
C CYS A 42 11.38 -7.53 3.39
N LEU A 43 10.66 -6.65 2.70
CA LEU A 43 9.72 -7.04 1.64
C LEU A 43 10.45 -7.68 0.45
N GLN A 44 11.59 -7.15 0.04
CA GLN A 44 12.42 -7.74 -0.99
C GLN A 44 12.87 -9.16 -0.59
N ARG A 45 13.25 -9.35 0.66
CA ARG A 45 13.63 -10.68 1.19
C ARG A 45 12.45 -11.63 1.21
N LEU A 46 11.27 -11.22 1.67
CA LEU A 46 10.06 -12.05 1.65
C LEU A 46 9.72 -12.51 0.23
N ARG A 47 9.84 -11.63 -0.77
CA ARG A 47 9.64 -11.98 -2.17
C ARG A 47 10.67 -13.00 -2.66
N HIS A 48 11.95 -12.78 -2.36
CA HIS A 48 13.02 -13.69 -2.74
C HIS A 48 12.82 -15.10 -2.16
N GLU A 49 12.34 -15.20 -0.93
CA GLU A 49 12.06 -16.49 -0.28
C GLU A 49 10.69 -17.10 -0.64
N GLY A 50 9.89 -16.44 -1.45
CA GLY A 50 8.56 -16.93 -1.87
C GLY A 50 7.48 -16.82 -0.79
N LEU A 51 7.72 -16.06 0.28
CA LEU A 51 6.81 -15.89 1.41
C LEU A 51 5.68 -14.89 1.13
N HIS A 52 5.78 -14.14 0.04
CA HIS A 52 4.81 -13.10 -0.31
C HIS A 52 3.41 -13.65 -0.60
N HIS A 53 3.29 -14.87 -1.12
CA HIS A 53 2.00 -15.47 -1.49
C HIS A 53 1.05 -15.66 -0.30
N GLY A 54 1.58 -16.03 0.86
CA GLY A 54 0.77 -16.28 2.06
C GLY A 54 0.61 -15.08 2.98
N ILE A 55 1.54 -14.12 2.97
CA ILE A 55 1.56 -13.02 3.92
C ILE A 55 0.91 -11.76 3.34
N LEU A 56 1.21 -11.46 2.07
CA LEU A 56 0.80 -10.22 1.43
C LEU A 56 0.38 -10.49 -0.02
N PRO A 57 -0.87 -10.86 -0.26
CA PRO A 57 -1.43 -10.86 -1.61
C PRO A 57 -1.20 -9.54 -2.35
N LEU A 58 -0.99 -8.46 -1.58
CA LEU A 58 -0.64 -7.12 -2.03
C LEU A 58 0.68 -7.02 -2.78
N LEU A 59 1.64 -7.92 -2.47
CA LEU A 59 2.98 -7.87 -3.05
C LEU A 59 3.11 -8.82 -4.25
N VAL A 60 2.05 -9.56 -4.57
CA VAL A 60 2.08 -10.60 -5.61
C VAL A 60 2.06 -10.02 -7.02
N THR A 61 1.57 -8.80 -7.20
CA THR A 61 1.44 -8.23 -8.54
C THR A 61 2.02 -6.81 -8.60
N PRO A 62 3.32 -6.61 -8.55
CA PRO A 62 3.82 -5.38 -9.10
C PRO A 62 3.96 -5.59 -10.61
N VAL A 63 3.13 -4.94 -11.38
CA VAL A 63 3.52 -4.54 -12.73
C VAL A 63 4.85 -3.81 -12.59
N ILE A 64 5.84 -4.11 -13.41
CA ILE A 64 7.21 -3.54 -13.34
C ILE A 64 7.20 -2.00 -13.21
N SER A 65 6.20 -1.34 -13.79
CA SER A 65 5.98 0.13 -13.69
C SER A 65 5.60 0.64 -12.29
N GLU A 66 5.18 -0.22 -11.38
CA GLU A 66 4.67 0.16 -10.04
C GLU A 66 5.70 -0.10 -8.94
N GLU A 67 6.77 -0.79 -9.27
CA GLU A 67 7.87 -1.07 -8.34
C GLU A 67 8.56 0.21 -7.87
N ALA A 68 8.65 1.24 -8.73
CA ALA A 68 9.23 2.54 -8.38
C ALA A 68 8.41 3.26 -7.32
N PHE A 69 7.07 3.27 -7.43
CA PHE A 69 6.18 3.91 -6.45
C PHE A 69 6.27 3.23 -5.08
N ILE A 70 6.16 1.90 -5.04
CA ILE A 70 6.27 1.13 -3.79
C ILE A 70 7.65 1.29 -3.16
N THR A 71 8.71 1.22 -3.96
CA THR A 71 10.09 1.40 -3.50
C THR A 71 10.28 2.77 -2.87
N GLU A 72 9.80 3.84 -3.51
CA GLU A 72 9.90 5.20 -2.98
C GLU A 72 9.09 5.37 -1.69
N ALA A 73 7.85 4.85 -1.64
CA ALA A 73 7.02 4.90 -0.45
C ALA A 73 7.70 4.23 0.75
N LEU A 74 8.27 3.04 0.55
CA LEU A 74 8.95 2.29 1.60
C LEU A 74 10.28 2.92 2.00
N THR A 75 11.06 3.43 1.04
CA THR A 75 12.31 4.15 1.31
C THR A 75 12.06 5.38 2.20
N ARG A 76 11.01 6.17 1.89
CA ARG A 76 10.63 7.33 2.72
C ARG A 76 10.12 6.89 4.09
N THR A 77 9.40 5.77 4.15
CA THR A 77 8.94 5.20 5.42
C THR A 77 10.12 4.79 6.29
N ASP A 78 11.06 4.03 5.75
CA ASP A 78 12.27 3.59 6.46
C ASP A 78 13.07 4.78 6.99
N ALA A 79 13.32 5.78 6.14
CA ALA A 79 14.01 7.01 6.55
C ALA A 79 13.27 7.76 7.67
N ARG A 80 11.93 7.76 7.64
CA ARG A 80 11.10 8.38 8.68
C ARG A 80 11.20 7.65 10.01
N VAL A 81 11.14 6.32 9.99
CA VAL A 81 11.29 5.48 11.18
C VAL A 81 12.69 5.62 11.78
N GLN A 82 13.74 5.60 10.97
CA GLN A 82 15.12 5.79 11.40
C GLN A 82 15.36 7.18 12.05
N GLN A 83 14.56 8.18 11.68
CA GLN A 83 14.55 9.50 12.33
C GLN A 83 13.71 9.55 13.62
N GLY A 84 13.18 8.43 14.08
CA GLY A 84 12.32 8.36 15.28
C GLY A 84 10.92 8.96 15.09
N LYS A 85 10.48 9.14 13.84
CA LYS A 85 9.16 9.71 13.53
C LYS A 85 8.12 8.59 13.36
N SER A 86 6.91 8.84 13.85
CA SER A 86 5.79 7.91 13.69
C SER A 86 5.37 7.77 12.22
N VAL A 87 4.89 6.60 11.87
CA VAL A 87 4.33 6.26 10.56
C VAL A 87 2.82 6.00 10.72
N SER A 88 2.04 6.38 9.73
CA SER A 88 0.61 6.10 9.69
C SER A 88 0.35 4.76 8.99
N PRO A 89 -0.24 3.76 9.67
CA PRO A 89 -0.64 2.51 9.01
C PRO A 89 -1.55 2.74 7.81
N SER A 90 -2.53 3.65 7.93
CA SER A 90 -3.44 4.00 6.84
C SER A 90 -2.69 4.52 5.60
N PHE A 91 -1.66 5.35 5.79
CA PHE A 91 -0.85 5.87 4.69
C PHE A 91 -0.02 4.76 4.03
N LEU A 92 0.60 3.90 4.83
CA LEU A 92 1.37 2.76 4.34
C LEU A 92 0.53 1.83 3.49
N PHE A 93 -0.62 1.39 4.01
CA PHE A 93 -1.51 0.51 3.26
C PHE A 93 -2.13 1.22 2.06
N ALA A 94 -2.41 2.53 2.15
CA ALA A 94 -2.81 3.30 0.98
C ALA A 94 -1.74 3.26 -0.11
N ALA A 95 -0.46 3.38 0.23
CA ALA A 95 0.61 3.28 -0.74
C ALA A 95 0.76 1.84 -1.30
N LEU A 96 0.73 0.84 -0.45
CA LEU A 96 0.90 -0.57 -0.86
C LEU A 96 -0.24 -1.08 -1.75
N LEU A 97 -1.49 -0.61 -1.52
CA LEU A 97 -2.66 -1.00 -2.29
C LEU A 97 -2.94 -0.11 -3.51
N TRP A 98 -2.28 1.04 -3.60
CA TRP A 98 -2.52 1.97 -4.70
C TRP A 98 -2.37 1.37 -6.10
N PRO A 99 -1.35 0.55 -6.39
CA PRO A 99 -1.22 -0.07 -7.70
C PRO A 99 -2.49 -0.81 -8.13
N GLN A 100 -3.09 -1.58 -7.24
CA GLN A 100 -4.32 -2.34 -7.53
C GLN A 100 -5.51 -1.40 -7.77
N VAL A 101 -5.67 -0.39 -6.90
CA VAL A 101 -6.72 0.64 -7.06
C VAL A 101 -6.55 1.36 -8.40
N ARG A 102 -5.33 1.75 -8.76
CA ARG A 102 -5.03 2.47 -10.00
C ARG A 102 -5.37 1.63 -11.24
N VAL A 103 -4.94 0.39 -11.28
CA VAL A 103 -5.23 -0.52 -12.41
C VAL A 103 -6.74 -0.71 -12.54
N ARG A 104 -7.43 -0.98 -11.44
CA ARG A 104 -8.88 -1.15 -11.46
C ARG A 104 -9.61 0.11 -11.86
N TRP A 105 -9.19 1.26 -11.36
CA TRP A 105 -9.72 2.57 -11.73
C TRP A 105 -9.59 2.84 -13.22
N GLN A 106 -8.42 2.60 -13.80
CA GLN A 106 -8.17 2.76 -15.23
C GLN A 106 -9.05 1.82 -16.07
N GLN A 107 -9.24 0.58 -15.63
CA GLN A 107 -10.11 -0.39 -16.32
C GLN A 107 -11.57 0.08 -16.34
N LEU A 108 -12.11 0.52 -15.20
CA LEU A 108 -13.49 1.01 -15.10
C LEU A 108 -13.69 2.28 -15.93
N HIS A 109 -12.72 3.20 -15.87
CA HIS A 109 -12.78 4.42 -16.69
C HIS A 109 -12.72 4.13 -18.19
N ALA A 110 -11.90 3.18 -18.62
CA ALA A 110 -11.84 2.72 -20.02
C ALA A 110 -13.14 2.04 -20.49
N GLN A 111 -13.93 1.48 -19.57
CA GLN A 111 -15.25 0.91 -19.84
C GLN A 111 -16.37 1.97 -19.95
N GLY A 112 -16.04 3.27 -19.76
CA GLY A 112 -16.96 4.38 -19.90
C GLY A 112 -17.48 4.97 -18.60
N GLU A 113 -17.03 4.47 -17.44
CA GLU A 113 -17.38 5.06 -16.15
C GLU A 113 -16.75 6.44 -15.98
N HIS A 114 -17.47 7.35 -15.33
CA HIS A 114 -16.91 8.67 -15.00
C HIS A 114 -15.76 8.56 -14.00
N LEU A 115 -14.76 9.45 -14.12
CA LEU A 115 -13.49 9.41 -13.39
C LEU A 115 -13.63 9.19 -11.87
N VAL A 116 -14.51 9.96 -11.20
CA VAL A 116 -14.69 9.88 -9.74
C VAL A 116 -15.50 8.65 -9.32
N PRO A 117 -16.66 8.33 -9.93
CA PRO A 117 -17.36 7.07 -9.67
C PRO A 117 -16.49 5.81 -9.92
N ALA A 118 -15.73 5.78 -11.01
CA ALA A 118 -14.81 4.69 -11.30
C ALA A 118 -13.75 4.50 -10.22
N LEU A 119 -13.22 5.61 -9.68
CA LEU A 119 -12.27 5.54 -8.56
C LEU A 119 -12.95 4.99 -7.29
N ASP A 120 -14.13 5.49 -6.94
CA ASP A 120 -14.86 5.05 -5.75
C ASP A 120 -15.21 3.56 -5.82
N GLN A 121 -15.61 3.08 -6.98
CA GLN A 121 -15.86 1.66 -7.23
C GLN A 121 -14.57 0.83 -7.12
N ALA A 122 -13.48 1.27 -7.77
CA ALA A 122 -12.18 0.59 -7.69
C ALA A 122 -11.68 0.46 -6.24
N ILE A 123 -11.83 1.52 -5.45
CA ILE A 123 -11.48 1.53 -4.03
C ILE A 123 -12.32 0.50 -3.26
N SER A 124 -13.63 0.46 -3.50
CA SER A 124 -14.55 -0.46 -2.82
C SER A 124 -14.16 -1.91 -3.12
N GLU A 125 -13.97 -2.26 -4.39
CA GLU A 125 -13.60 -3.61 -4.82
C GLU A 125 -12.25 -4.06 -4.20
N VAL A 126 -11.23 -3.19 -4.21
CA VAL A 126 -9.92 -3.51 -3.64
C VAL A 126 -9.99 -3.64 -2.11
N LEU A 127 -10.72 -2.75 -1.43
CA LEU A 127 -10.85 -2.83 0.02
C LEU A 127 -11.68 -4.05 0.47
N ASP A 128 -12.70 -4.44 -0.28
CA ASP A 128 -13.49 -5.64 0.03
C ASP A 128 -12.64 -6.91 -0.14
N GLU A 129 -11.85 -6.97 -1.19
CA GLU A 129 -10.95 -8.12 -1.43
C GLU A 129 -9.82 -8.21 -0.41
N GLN A 130 -9.09 -7.10 -0.21
CA GLN A 130 -7.87 -7.10 0.58
C GLN A 130 -8.11 -6.87 2.06
N GLY A 131 -9.17 -6.13 2.41
CA GLY A 131 -9.52 -5.81 3.79
C GLY A 131 -9.81 -7.06 4.63
N THR A 132 -10.45 -8.06 4.03
CA THR A 132 -10.72 -9.36 4.67
C THR A 132 -9.44 -10.18 4.84
N LYS A 133 -8.61 -10.25 3.79
CA LYS A 133 -7.37 -11.03 3.79
C LYS A 133 -6.32 -10.50 4.79
N LEU A 134 -6.27 -9.19 4.99
CA LEU A 134 -5.30 -8.52 5.85
C LEU A 134 -5.88 -8.10 7.22
N ALA A 135 -7.15 -8.39 7.49
CA ALA A 135 -7.84 -7.91 8.69
C ALA A 135 -7.69 -6.39 8.91
N LEU A 136 -7.70 -5.61 7.82
CA LEU A 136 -7.58 -4.16 7.90
C LEU A 136 -8.72 -3.56 8.70
N HIS A 137 -8.40 -2.87 9.78
CA HIS A 137 -9.41 -2.19 10.60
C HIS A 137 -10.21 -1.17 9.77
N ARG A 138 -11.52 -1.11 9.96
CA ARG A 138 -12.42 -0.17 9.25
C ARG A 138 -11.94 1.28 9.28
N ARG A 139 -11.34 1.69 10.40
CA ARG A 139 -10.75 3.03 10.54
C ARG A 139 -9.64 3.28 9.50
N TYR A 140 -8.74 2.31 9.29
CA TYR A 140 -7.68 2.44 8.28
C TYR A 140 -8.25 2.48 6.88
N GLN A 141 -9.24 1.65 6.59
CA GLN A 141 -9.92 1.65 5.29
C GLN A 141 -10.59 3.00 4.99
N ALA A 142 -11.25 3.62 5.99
CA ALA A 142 -11.84 4.95 5.82
C ALA A 142 -10.78 6.03 5.51
N ASP A 143 -9.67 6.04 6.26
CA ASP A 143 -8.57 6.97 6.03
C ASP A 143 -7.93 6.78 4.63
N MET A 144 -7.73 5.52 4.20
CA MET A 144 -7.20 5.18 2.88
C MET A 144 -8.12 5.67 1.77
N ARG A 145 -9.44 5.45 1.91
CA ARG A 145 -10.45 5.94 0.97
C ARG A 145 -10.37 7.47 0.83
N GLU A 146 -10.27 8.20 1.93
CA GLU A 146 -10.14 9.66 1.90
C GLU A 146 -8.87 10.11 1.16
N ILE A 147 -7.71 9.45 1.40
CA ILE A 147 -6.45 9.74 0.73
C ILE A 147 -6.58 9.57 -0.79
N TRP A 148 -7.16 8.46 -1.23
CA TRP A 148 -7.30 8.13 -2.64
C TRP A 148 -8.34 9.01 -3.35
N MET A 149 -9.51 9.21 -2.72
CA MET A 149 -10.59 10.04 -3.29
C MET A 149 -10.21 11.52 -3.46
N MET A 150 -9.18 11.96 -2.74
CA MET A 150 -8.69 13.32 -2.86
C MET A 150 -7.77 13.50 -4.09
N GLN A 151 -7.18 12.42 -4.64
CA GLN A 151 -6.20 12.50 -5.71
C GLN A 151 -6.72 13.24 -6.96
N PRO A 152 -7.88 12.91 -7.56
CA PRO A 152 -8.36 13.60 -8.75
C PRO A 152 -8.63 15.10 -8.52
N ARG A 153 -8.89 15.50 -7.26
CA ARG A 153 -9.12 16.89 -6.89
C ARG A 153 -7.80 17.66 -6.73
N LEU A 154 -6.77 17.00 -6.21
CA LEU A 154 -5.43 17.57 -6.03
C LEU A 154 -4.72 17.76 -7.38
N GLU A 155 -4.96 16.88 -8.34
CA GLU A 155 -4.40 16.98 -9.71
C GLU A 155 -5.00 18.15 -10.51
N LYS A 156 -6.20 18.60 -10.15
CA LYS A 156 -6.84 19.74 -10.84
C LYS A 156 -6.11 21.04 -10.49
N ARG A 157 -5.68 21.75 -11.53
CA ARG A 157 -5.12 23.10 -11.38
C ARG A 157 -6.23 24.11 -11.09
N GLY A 158 -5.95 25.06 -10.19
CA GLY A 158 -6.86 26.19 -9.94
C GLY A 158 -7.23 26.38 -8.46
N ARG A 159 -8.10 27.38 -8.21
CA ARG A 159 -8.47 27.79 -6.84
C ARG A 159 -9.20 26.70 -6.03
N GLN A 160 -9.83 25.76 -6.69
CA GLN A 160 -10.55 24.66 -6.01
C GLN A 160 -9.63 23.77 -5.16
N SER A 161 -8.35 23.66 -5.53
CA SER A 161 -7.38 22.89 -4.74
C SER A 161 -7.13 23.52 -3.36
N PHE A 162 -7.26 24.83 -3.22
CA PHE A 162 -7.06 25.53 -1.94
C PHE A 162 -8.15 25.20 -0.91
N THR A 163 -9.36 24.83 -1.34
CA THR A 163 -10.43 24.42 -0.42
C THR A 163 -10.14 23.04 0.23
N LEU A 164 -9.19 22.29 -0.32
CA LEU A 164 -8.80 20.99 0.23
C LEU A 164 -7.93 21.12 1.48
N VAL A 165 -7.24 22.27 1.66
CA VAL A 165 -6.30 22.48 2.78
C VAL A 165 -6.96 22.31 4.16
N THR A 166 -8.25 22.60 4.25
CA THR A 166 -9.03 22.44 5.49
C THR A 166 -9.53 21.02 5.76
N GLN A 167 -9.35 20.10 4.81
CA GLN A 167 -9.77 18.70 4.95
C GLN A 167 -8.87 17.94 5.92
N LEU A 168 -9.46 17.09 6.75
CA LEU A 168 -8.77 16.35 7.82
C LEU A 168 -7.55 15.56 7.29
N ARG A 169 -7.67 14.94 6.12
CA ARG A 169 -6.61 14.10 5.50
C ARG A 169 -5.82 14.82 4.41
N PHE A 170 -5.95 16.15 4.29
CA PHE A 170 -5.27 16.93 3.25
C PHE A 170 -3.76 16.65 3.23
N ARG A 171 -3.10 16.73 4.39
CA ARG A 171 -1.65 16.54 4.47
C ARG A 171 -1.24 15.15 3.97
N ALA A 172 -1.91 14.11 4.41
CA ALA A 172 -1.62 12.75 3.96
C ALA A 172 -1.88 12.57 2.45
N SER A 173 -2.98 13.14 1.95
CA SER A 173 -3.34 13.08 0.53
C SER A 173 -2.35 13.86 -0.35
N TYR A 174 -1.84 14.98 0.13
CA TYR A 174 -0.83 15.76 -0.56
C TYR A 174 0.54 15.06 -0.58
N ASP A 175 0.97 14.49 0.55
CA ASP A 175 2.19 13.70 0.62
C ASP A 175 2.10 12.46 -0.29
N PHE A 176 0.90 11.88 -0.43
CA PHE A 176 0.60 10.80 -1.37
C PHE A 176 0.73 11.25 -2.84
N LEU A 177 0.18 12.42 -3.19
CA LEU A 177 0.36 13.00 -4.53
C LEU A 177 1.84 13.22 -4.84
N LEU A 178 2.63 13.72 -3.88
CA LEU A 178 4.07 13.90 -4.07
C LEU A 178 4.81 12.57 -4.34
N LEU A 179 4.39 11.47 -3.73
CA LEU A 179 4.91 10.14 -4.07
C LEU A 179 4.59 9.77 -5.53
N ARG A 180 3.35 10.01 -5.97
CA ARG A 180 2.93 9.74 -7.34
C ARG A 180 3.70 10.57 -8.36
N CYS A 181 3.96 11.86 -8.05
CA CYS A 181 4.79 12.71 -8.89
C CYS A 181 6.24 12.22 -8.97
N THR A 182 6.81 11.76 -7.86
CA THR A 182 8.20 11.26 -7.83
C THR A 182 8.36 9.98 -8.63
N SER A 183 7.32 9.15 -8.68
CA SER A 183 7.31 7.90 -9.49
C SER A 183 6.87 8.09 -10.94
N ASN A 184 6.71 9.33 -11.40
CA ASN A 184 6.26 9.68 -12.75
C ASN A 184 4.86 9.15 -13.12
N GLU A 185 3.97 9.04 -12.13
CA GLU A 185 2.57 8.68 -12.38
C GLU A 185 1.70 9.88 -12.77
N VAL A 186 2.12 11.09 -12.37
CA VAL A 186 1.40 12.37 -12.59
C VAL A 186 2.39 13.44 -13.03
#